data_be1e8edcfcbf48280d977356dd9dfd28
#
_entry.id   be1e8edcfcbf48280d977356dd9dfd28
#
_cell.length_a   1.000
_cell.length_b   1.000
_cell.length_c   1.000
_cell.angle_alpha   90.00
_cell.angle_beta   90.00
_cell.angle_gamma   90.00
#
_symmetry.space_group_name_H-M   'P 1'
#
loop_
_entity.id
_entity.type
_entity.pdbx_description
1 polymer ?
#
loop_
_entity_poly.entity_id
_entity_poly.type
_entity_poly.pdbx_seq_one_letter_code
_entity_poly.pdbx_strand_id
1 'polypeptide(L)'
;MGPGSVGLITPDVKDALETATDAIGYYPYVARVIERSGLTIHGSDNRVELQRAKQALELAGEGRHVVVVSSGDPGVFAMASAVFEAVETGPLSWRELDISVLPGITAMLAAAARLGAPLGHDFCVINLSDNLKPWSIIETRLRLAVEADFAMAFYNPRSKARPEGFEKALDLLKSACEKDRLIMFARAVSTPEESLLTVALSDATPDMADMRTMVLVGSRQTRLIPRENAAPIVYTPRSMR
;
A
#
# COMPACT_ATOMS: atom_id res chain seq x y z
N MET A 1 -1.23 -9.34 5.87
CA MET A 1 -0.35 -9.21 7.06
C MET A 1 -0.44 -7.84 7.71
N GLY A 2 -1.35 -6.99 7.29
CA GLY A 2 -1.47 -5.61 7.77
C GLY A 2 -0.23 -4.77 7.48
N PRO A 3 -0.24 -3.48 7.88
CA PRO A 3 0.79 -2.50 7.48
C PRO A 3 2.08 -2.58 8.31
N GLY A 4 2.05 -3.22 9.49
CA GLY A 4 3.22 -3.29 10.37
C GLY A 4 2.95 -4.04 11.67
N SER A 5 2.13 -3.46 12.55
CA SER A 5 1.81 -4.03 13.86
C SER A 5 1.03 -5.35 13.76
N VAL A 6 1.36 -6.30 14.63
CA VAL A 6 0.65 -7.58 14.79
C VAL A 6 -0.82 -7.35 15.19
N GLY A 7 -1.12 -6.29 15.93
CA GLY A 7 -2.49 -5.90 16.30
C GLY A 7 -3.38 -5.47 15.13
N LEU A 8 -2.79 -5.21 13.95
CA LEU A 8 -3.49 -4.85 12.72
C LEU A 8 -3.62 -6.02 11.73
N ILE A 9 -3.28 -7.24 12.14
CA ILE A 9 -3.58 -8.47 11.40
C ILE A 9 -5.00 -8.88 11.77
N THR A 10 -5.86 -9.08 10.76
CA THR A 10 -7.26 -9.50 11.00
C THR A 10 -7.33 -10.92 11.57
N PRO A 11 -8.40 -11.26 12.31
CA PRO A 11 -8.60 -12.63 12.82
C PRO A 11 -8.53 -13.68 11.71
N ASP A 12 -9.25 -13.48 10.59
CA ASP A 12 -9.29 -14.42 9.46
C ASP A 12 -7.88 -14.70 8.88
N VAL A 13 -7.02 -13.68 8.83
CA VAL A 13 -5.63 -13.86 8.39
C VAL A 13 -4.81 -14.66 9.39
N LYS A 14 -5.06 -14.50 10.71
CA LYS A 14 -4.39 -15.31 11.73
C LYS A 14 -4.80 -16.77 11.63
N ASP A 15 -6.11 -17.03 11.51
CA ASP A 15 -6.66 -18.37 11.38
C ASP A 15 -6.13 -19.08 10.13
N ALA A 16 -6.06 -18.36 8.99
CA ALA A 16 -5.48 -18.91 7.76
C ALA A 16 -3.99 -19.26 7.93
N LEU A 17 -3.21 -18.43 8.61
CA LEU A 17 -1.79 -18.70 8.89
C LEU A 17 -1.62 -19.87 9.85
N GLU A 18 -2.52 -20.05 10.83
CA GLU A 18 -2.46 -21.15 11.80
C GLU A 18 -2.75 -22.51 11.15
N THR A 19 -3.58 -22.54 10.12
CA THR A 19 -3.98 -23.79 9.45
C THR A 19 -3.17 -24.09 8.18
N ALA A 20 -2.43 -23.14 7.64
CA ALA A 20 -1.64 -23.30 6.40
C ALA A 20 -0.56 -24.39 6.53
N THR A 21 -0.32 -25.13 5.44
CA THR A 21 0.85 -26.02 5.28
C THR A 21 2.02 -25.30 4.63
N ASP A 22 1.74 -24.24 3.87
CA ASP A 22 2.73 -23.47 3.12
C ASP A 22 2.45 -21.98 3.18
N ALA A 23 3.47 -21.17 3.44
CA ALA A 23 3.42 -19.73 3.38
C ALA A 23 4.40 -19.22 2.33
N ILE A 24 3.89 -18.53 1.32
CA ILE A 24 4.67 -18.04 0.17
C ILE A 24 4.64 -16.52 0.15
N GLY A 25 5.80 -15.88 -0.06
CA GLY A 25 5.83 -14.41 -0.14
C GLY A 25 7.21 -13.83 -0.40
N TYR A 26 7.24 -12.49 -0.46
CA TYR A 26 8.48 -11.73 -0.48
C TYR A 26 9.20 -11.87 0.86
N TYR A 27 10.53 -12.06 0.84
CA TYR A 27 11.34 -12.32 2.04
C TYR A 27 10.96 -11.48 3.26
N PRO A 28 10.85 -10.13 3.19
CA PRO A 28 10.48 -9.30 4.35
C PRO A 28 9.06 -9.56 4.89
N TYR A 29 8.17 -10.15 4.08
CA TYR A 29 6.79 -10.42 4.50
C TYR A 29 6.68 -11.80 5.14
N VAL A 30 7.28 -12.82 4.54
CA VAL A 30 7.29 -14.17 5.12
C VAL A 30 8.11 -14.24 6.41
N ALA A 31 9.13 -13.39 6.57
CA ALA A 31 9.87 -13.25 7.83
C ALA A 31 9.01 -12.79 9.02
N ARG A 32 7.80 -12.31 8.78
CA ARG A 32 6.81 -11.95 9.80
C ARG A 32 5.86 -13.10 10.15
N VAL A 33 5.93 -14.20 9.43
CA VAL A 33 5.14 -15.41 9.71
C VAL A 33 5.83 -16.18 10.83
N ILE A 34 5.07 -16.59 11.83
CA ILE A 34 5.58 -17.37 12.94
C ILE A 34 5.84 -18.80 12.47
N GLU A 35 7.07 -19.24 12.55
CA GLU A 35 7.46 -20.61 12.22
C GLU A 35 6.81 -21.61 13.19
N ARG A 36 6.31 -22.73 12.67
CA ARG A 36 5.73 -23.82 13.45
C ARG A 36 5.89 -25.15 12.73
N SER A 37 5.76 -26.25 13.47
CA SER A 37 5.75 -27.59 12.91
C SER A 37 4.62 -27.73 11.88
N GLY A 38 4.92 -28.33 10.74
CA GLY A 38 3.99 -28.54 9.64
C GLY A 38 3.78 -27.34 8.71
N LEU A 39 4.46 -26.21 8.93
CA LEU A 39 4.46 -25.06 8.02
C LEU A 39 5.79 -24.98 7.28
N THR A 40 5.73 -24.94 5.95
CA THR A 40 6.88 -24.66 5.08
C THR A 40 6.83 -23.21 4.60
N ILE A 41 7.92 -22.48 4.76
CA ILE A 41 8.02 -21.07 4.33
C ILE A 41 8.82 -20.98 3.02
N HIS A 42 8.20 -20.39 1.99
CA HIS A 42 8.78 -20.15 0.68
C HIS A 42 9.00 -18.66 0.46
N GLY A 43 10.19 -18.19 0.77
CA GLY A 43 10.60 -16.82 0.51
C GLY A 43 11.13 -16.65 -0.90
N SER A 44 10.83 -15.52 -1.54
CA SER A 44 11.42 -15.14 -2.83
C SER A 44 11.68 -13.65 -2.90
N ASP A 45 12.51 -13.23 -3.84
CA ASP A 45 12.89 -11.83 -4.03
C ASP A 45 11.76 -11.01 -4.69
N ASN A 46 11.95 -9.71 -4.79
CA ASN A 46 11.06 -8.79 -5.49
C ASN A 46 11.08 -9.06 -7.02
N ARG A 47 10.06 -8.62 -7.74
CA ARG A 47 9.90 -8.75 -9.21
C ARG A 47 9.71 -10.16 -9.73
N VAL A 48 9.31 -11.09 -8.89
CA VAL A 48 8.94 -12.47 -9.26
C VAL A 48 7.50 -12.80 -8.85
N GLU A 49 6.64 -11.80 -8.82
CA GLU A 49 5.27 -11.92 -8.31
C GLU A 49 4.47 -12.99 -9.04
N LEU A 50 4.55 -13.05 -10.40
CA LEU A 50 3.86 -14.05 -11.20
C LEU A 50 4.41 -15.46 -10.97
N GLN A 51 5.74 -15.61 -10.84
CA GLN A 51 6.37 -16.92 -10.54
C GLN A 51 5.96 -17.39 -9.13
N ARG A 52 5.93 -16.51 -8.16
CA ARG A 52 5.46 -16.79 -6.80
C ARG A 52 4.00 -17.23 -6.79
N ALA A 53 3.14 -16.57 -7.58
CA ALA A 53 1.74 -16.94 -7.75
C ALA A 53 1.59 -18.34 -8.36
N LYS A 54 2.33 -18.66 -9.40
CA LYS A 54 2.33 -19.99 -10.03
C LYS A 54 2.75 -21.08 -9.04
N GLN A 55 3.84 -20.88 -8.30
CA GLN A 55 4.29 -21.81 -7.26
C GLN A 55 3.18 -22.06 -6.21
N ALA A 56 2.46 -21.02 -5.78
CA ALA A 56 1.36 -21.18 -4.83
C ALA A 56 0.22 -22.01 -5.41
N LEU A 57 -0.13 -21.80 -6.68
CA LEU A 57 -1.19 -22.53 -7.37
C LEU A 57 -0.81 -24.00 -7.64
N GLU A 58 0.46 -24.27 -7.94
CA GLU A 58 0.99 -25.64 -8.09
C GLU A 58 0.84 -26.42 -6.79
N LEU A 59 1.31 -25.86 -5.66
CA LEU A 59 1.18 -26.51 -4.36
C LEU A 59 -0.28 -26.68 -3.93
N ALA A 60 -1.14 -25.70 -4.20
CA ALA A 60 -2.58 -25.83 -3.92
C ALA A 60 -3.22 -26.95 -4.78
N GLY A 61 -2.79 -27.09 -6.05
CA GLY A 61 -3.21 -28.17 -6.92
C GLY A 61 -2.79 -29.56 -6.44
N GLU A 62 -1.76 -29.65 -5.63
CA GLU A 62 -1.32 -30.88 -4.93
C GLU A 62 -2.12 -31.16 -3.65
N GLY A 63 -3.13 -30.35 -3.35
CA GLY A 63 -3.99 -30.49 -2.15
C GLY A 63 -3.41 -29.88 -0.90
N ARG A 64 -2.41 -29.00 -1.02
CA ARG A 64 -1.82 -28.29 0.13
C ARG A 64 -2.64 -27.07 0.49
N HIS A 65 -2.64 -26.69 1.77
CA HIS A 65 -3.26 -25.45 2.26
C HIS A 65 -2.24 -24.31 2.21
N VAL A 66 -2.31 -23.51 1.14
CA VAL A 66 -1.29 -22.49 0.82
C VAL A 66 -1.78 -21.10 1.14
N VAL A 67 -0.97 -20.30 1.81
CA VAL A 67 -1.21 -18.85 2.00
C VAL A 67 -0.17 -18.03 1.24
N VAL A 68 -0.63 -17.08 0.43
CA VAL A 68 0.24 -16.09 -0.22
C VAL A 68 0.27 -14.83 0.64
N VAL A 69 1.44 -14.52 1.19
CA VAL A 69 1.61 -13.46 2.19
C VAL A 69 1.95 -12.13 1.53
N SER A 70 1.11 -11.12 1.81
CA SER A 70 1.33 -9.72 1.43
C SER A 70 1.35 -8.80 2.64
N SER A 71 2.04 -7.67 2.54
CA SER A 71 1.87 -6.55 3.47
C SER A 71 0.59 -5.78 3.14
N GLY A 72 0.00 -5.12 4.12
CA GLY A 72 -1.24 -4.35 3.94
C GLY A 72 -2.44 -5.23 3.58
N ASP A 73 -3.12 -4.87 2.51
CA ASP A 73 -4.24 -5.58 1.90
C ASP A 73 -3.76 -6.26 0.60
N PRO A 74 -4.09 -7.55 0.36
CA PRO A 74 -3.61 -8.27 -0.82
C PRO A 74 -4.21 -7.77 -2.15
N GLY A 75 -5.35 -7.08 -2.13
CA GLY A 75 -6.01 -6.48 -3.30
C GLY A 75 -5.53 -5.06 -3.63
N VAL A 76 -4.72 -4.43 -2.75
CA VAL A 76 -4.26 -3.05 -2.94
C VAL A 76 -2.78 -3.02 -3.34
N PHE A 77 -2.51 -3.05 -4.64
CA PHE A 77 -1.15 -3.07 -5.25
C PHE A 77 -0.24 -4.18 -4.70
N ALA A 78 -0.81 -5.36 -4.46
CA ALA A 78 -0.16 -6.49 -3.83
C ALA A 78 -0.45 -7.79 -4.61
N MET A 79 -0.35 -8.95 -3.95
CA MET A 79 -0.26 -10.25 -4.63
C MET A 79 -1.56 -10.79 -5.25
N ALA A 80 -2.75 -10.31 -4.84
CA ALA A 80 -4.01 -10.90 -5.32
C ALA A 80 -4.14 -10.83 -6.85
N SER A 81 -3.82 -9.68 -7.47
CA SER A 81 -3.86 -9.55 -8.93
C SER A 81 -2.91 -10.52 -9.63
N ALA A 82 -1.68 -10.70 -9.13
CA ALA A 82 -0.72 -11.63 -9.72
C ALA A 82 -1.18 -13.09 -9.62
N VAL A 83 -1.90 -13.45 -8.53
CA VAL A 83 -2.51 -14.79 -8.41
C VAL A 83 -3.58 -14.98 -9.47
N PHE A 84 -4.49 -14.01 -9.63
CA PHE A 84 -5.57 -14.12 -10.63
C PHE A 84 -5.04 -14.04 -12.07
N GLU A 85 -4.01 -13.26 -12.36
CA GLU A 85 -3.32 -13.28 -13.67
C GLU A 85 -2.71 -14.66 -13.96
N ALA A 86 -2.15 -15.32 -12.94
CA ALA A 86 -1.63 -16.69 -13.09
C ALA A 86 -2.74 -17.70 -13.32
N VAL A 87 -3.89 -17.58 -12.63
CA VAL A 87 -5.07 -18.43 -12.86
C VAL A 87 -5.63 -18.25 -14.27
N GLU A 88 -5.71 -16.99 -14.75
CA GLU A 88 -6.25 -16.67 -16.08
C GLU A 88 -5.41 -17.28 -17.20
N THR A 89 -4.09 -17.23 -17.06
CA THR A 89 -3.13 -17.63 -18.11
C THR A 89 -2.57 -19.04 -17.94
N GLY A 90 -2.86 -19.70 -16.82
CA GLY A 90 -2.36 -21.02 -16.47
C GLY A 90 -3.28 -22.19 -16.86
N PRO A 91 -3.00 -23.38 -16.33
CA PRO A 91 -3.84 -24.56 -16.53
C PRO A 91 -5.28 -24.34 -16.11
N LEU A 92 -6.23 -24.90 -16.86
CA LEU A 92 -7.67 -24.77 -16.55
C LEU A 92 -8.03 -25.32 -15.15
N SER A 93 -7.29 -26.33 -14.68
CA SER A 93 -7.48 -26.90 -13.33
C SER A 93 -7.29 -25.87 -12.20
N TRP A 94 -6.50 -24.81 -12.40
CA TRP A 94 -6.33 -23.77 -11.39
C TRP A 94 -7.58 -22.91 -11.18
N ARG A 95 -8.51 -22.90 -12.14
CA ARG A 95 -9.80 -22.19 -12.01
C ARG A 95 -10.77 -22.87 -11.05
N GLU A 96 -10.54 -24.14 -10.76
CA GLU A 96 -11.37 -24.95 -9.83
C GLU A 96 -10.80 -24.95 -8.41
N LEU A 97 -9.65 -24.31 -8.18
CA LEU A 97 -9.08 -24.17 -6.84
C LEU A 97 -9.94 -23.20 -5.99
N ASP A 98 -10.12 -23.55 -4.71
CA ASP A 98 -10.75 -22.64 -3.74
C ASP A 98 -9.75 -21.54 -3.35
N ILE A 99 -9.93 -20.36 -3.95
CA ILE A 99 -9.06 -19.20 -3.75
C ILE A 99 -9.82 -18.08 -3.06
N SER A 100 -9.44 -17.79 -1.83
CA SER A 100 -9.99 -16.69 -1.03
C SER A 100 -9.01 -15.54 -0.89
N VAL A 101 -9.50 -14.30 -1.01
CA VAL A 101 -8.74 -13.08 -0.70
C VAL A 101 -9.18 -12.57 0.67
N LEU A 102 -8.29 -12.66 1.64
CA LEU A 102 -8.55 -12.20 2.99
C LEU A 102 -8.16 -10.72 3.12
N PRO A 103 -9.10 -9.81 3.43
CA PRO A 103 -8.84 -8.39 3.50
C PRO A 103 -7.86 -8.05 4.63
N GLY A 104 -7.07 -7.02 4.43
CA GLY A 104 -6.14 -6.49 5.40
C GLY A 104 -6.17 -4.97 5.50
N ILE A 105 -5.61 -4.43 6.58
CA ILE A 105 -5.49 -2.98 6.73
C ILE A 105 -4.34 -2.50 5.86
N THR A 106 -4.67 -1.77 4.80
CA THR A 106 -3.68 -1.21 3.89
C THR A 106 -2.97 0.01 4.48
N ALA A 107 -1.75 0.29 4.03
CA ALA A 107 -0.90 1.35 4.58
C ALA A 107 -1.55 2.75 4.56
N MET A 108 -2.36 3.08 3.54
CA MET A 108 -3.04 4.37 3.47
C MET A 108 -4.05 4.57 4.60
N LEU A 109 -4.81 3.52 4.95
CA LEU A 109 -5.79 3.59 6.05
C LEU A 109 -5.09 3.69 7.40
N ALA A 110 -4.00 2.94 7.58
CA ALA A 110 -3.18 3.06 8.79
C ALA A 110 -2.56 4.44 8.92
N ALA A 111 -2.01 5.01 7.84
CA ALA A 111 -1.47 6.36 7.80
C ALA A 111 -2.54 7.42 8.10
N ALA A 112 -3.69 7.32 7.45
CA ALA A 112 -4.81 8.24 7.67
C ALA A 112 -5.27 8.23 9.14
N ALA A 113 -5.42 7.04 9.74
CA ALA A 113 -5.81 6.89 11.14
C ALA A 113 -4.78 7.47 12.13
N ARG A 114 -3.48 7.40 11.81
CA ARG A 114 -2.41 8.01 12.64
C ARG A 114 -2.38 9.53 12.55
N LEU A 115 -2.79 10.10 11.41
CA LEU A 115 -2.82 11.54 11.15
C LEU A 115 -4.14 12.20 11.60
N GLY A 116 -5.23 11.44 11.67
CA GLY A 116 -6.58 11.92 11.97
C GLY A 116 -7.59 11.35 10.97
N ALA A 117 -8.11 12.18 10.07
CA ALA A 117 -9.04 11.78 9.02
C ALA A 117 -8.81 12.53 7.69
N PRO A 118 -7.60 12.52 7.12
CA PRO A 118 -7.31 13.25 5.87
C PRO A 118 -8.08 12.72 4.67
N LEU A 119 -8.58 11.48 4.72
CA LEU A 119 -9.40 10.82 3.70
C LEU A 119 -10.89 10.88 4.05
N GLY A 120 -11.34 11.89 4.78
CA GLY A 120 -12.71 12.04 5.27
C GLY A 120 -13.74 12.49 4.22
N HIS A 121 -13.30 12.84 3.01
CA HIS A 121 -14.10 13.17 1.83
C HIS A 121 -13.63 12.31 0.65
N ASP A 122 -14.07 12.61 -0.58
CA ASP A 122 -13.66 11.86 -1.76
C ASP A 122 -12.13 11.84 -1.94
N PHE A 123 -11.60 10.67 -2.20
CA PHE A 123 -10.16 10.48 -2.37
C PHE A 123 -9.86 9.45 -3.45
N CYS A 124 -8.65 9.48 -3.97
CA CYS A 124 -8.16 8.47 -4.90
C CYS A 124 -6.81 7.90 -4.45
N VAL A 125 -6.48 6.72 -4.99
CA VAL A 125 -5.26 6.00 -4.67
C VAL A 125 -4.45 5.77 -5.94
N ILE A 126 -3.19 6.22 -5.94
CA ILE A 126 -2.31 6.15 -7.11
C ILE A 126 -1.02 5.44 -6.74
N ASN A 127 -0.69 4.40 -7.49
CA ASN A 127 0.62 3.76 -7.40
C ASN A 127 1.59 4.48 -8.35
N LEU A 128 2.62 5.13 -7.79
CA LEU A 128 3.64 5.88 -8.54
C LEU A 128 4.71 4.97 -9.18
N SER A 129 4.60 3.64 -9.01
CA SER A 129 5.47 2.71 -9.70
C SER A 129 5.17 2.67 -11.19
N ASP A 130 6.17 2.87 -12.01
CA ASP A 130 6.15 2.77 -13.47
C ASP A 130 6.66 1.41 -14.01
N ASN A 131 6.82 0.41 -13.13
CA ASN A 131 7.26 -0.93 -13.52
C ASN A 131 6.28 -1.64 -14.46
N LEU A 132 4.96 -1.42 -14.26
CA LEU A 132 3.88 -2.11 -14.98
C LEU A 132 3.03 -1.18 -15.84
N LYS A 133 3.33 0.12 -15.86
CA LYS A 133 2.63 1.12 -16.68
C LYS A 133 3.54 2.32 -16.96
N PRO A 134 3.44 2.95 -18.13
CA PRO A 134 4.27 4.12 -18.45
C PRO A 134 3.91 5.31 -17.55
N TRP A 135 4.91 6.18 -17.31
CA TRP A 135 4.75 7.40 -16.51
C TRP A 135 3.62 8.32 -17.00
N SER A 136 3.41 8.42 -18.31
CA SER A 136 2.33 9.23 -18.89
C SER A 136 0.92 8.89 -18.38
N ILE A 137 0.66 7.62 -18.07
CA ILE A 137 -0.60 7.20 -17.44
C ILE A 137 -0.67 7.70 -15.98
N ILE A 138 0.43 7.64 -15.24
CA ILE A 138 0.49 8.15 -13.87
C ILE A 138 0.26 9.67 -13.89
N GLU A 139 0.95 10.38 -14.76
CA GLU A 139 0.81 11.83 -14.91
C GLU A 139 -0.63 12.24 -15.24
N THR A 140 -1.28 11.57 -16.19
CA THR A 140 -2.68 11.82 -16.53
C THR A 140 -3.59 11.64 -15.31
N ARG A 141 -3.41 10.57 -14.55
CA ARG A 141 -4.20 10.31 -13.33
C ARG A 141 -3.99 11.37 -12.25
N LEU A 142 -2.74 11.83 -12.07
CA LEU A 142 -2.41 12.91 -11.14
C LEU A 142 -3.10 14.22 -11.53
N ARG A 143 -3.04 14.61 -12.82
CA ARG A 143 -3.70 15.83 -13.31
C ARG A 143 -5.21 15.80 -13.11
N LEU A 144 -5.86 14.70 -13.45
CA LEU A 144 -7.31 14.53 -13.26
C LEU A 144 -7.71 14.53 -11.78
N ALA A 145 -6.90 13.91 -10.91
CA ALA A 145 -7.14 13.91 -9.48
C ALA A 145 -7.02 15.32 -8.85
N VAL A 146 -6.05 16.11 -9.31
CA VAL A 146 -5.88 17.51 -8.89
C VAL A 146 -7.04 18.37 -9.41
N GLU A 147 -7.43 18.22 -10.68
CA GLU A 147 -8.55 18.94 -11.28
C GLU A 147 -9.87 18.68 -10.54
N ALA A 148 -10.12 17.42 -10.18
CA ALA A 148 -11.28 17.00 -9.42
C ALA A 148 -11.20 17.31 -7.92
N ASP A 149 -10.09 17.87 -7.43
CA ASP A 149 -9.81 18.18 -6.03
C ASP A 149 -9.91 16.97 -5.08
N PHE A 150 -9.57 15.77 -5.55
CA PHE A 150 -9.48 14.62 -4.67
C PHE A 150 -8.34 14.75 -3.65
N ALA A 151 -8.56 14.28 -2.42
CA ALA A 151 -7.44 13.88 -1.59
C ALA A 151 -6.79 12.65 -2.23
N MET A 152 -5.46 12.52 -2.15
CA MET A 152 -4.72 11.47 -2.85
C MET A 152 -3.87 10.66 -1.89
N ALA A 153 -3.76 9.35 -2.13
CA ALA A 153 -2.82 8.48 -1.44
C ALA A 153 -1.85 7.85 -2.44
N PHE A 154 -0.53 8.00 -2.22
CA PHE A 154 0.49 7.51 -3.13
C PHE A 154 1.25 6.33 -2.54
N TYR A 155 1.19 5.20 -3.26
CA TYR A 155 2.00 4.02 -3.01
C TYR A 155 3.28 4.04 -3.84
N ASN A 156 4.33 3.43 -3.30
CA ASN A 156 5.63 3.29 -3.95
C ASN A 156 6.19 4.62 -4.50
N PRO A 157 6.23 5.68 -3.68
CA PRO A 157 6.60 7.01 -4.17
C PRO A 157 8.01 7.04 -4.72
N ARG A 158 8.97 6.41 -4.05
CA ARG A 158 10.38 6.46 -4.43
C ARG A 158 11.10 5.16 -4.08
N SER A 159 12.01 4.71 -4.95
CA SER A 159 12.94 3.61 -4.67
C SER A 159 14.33 3.94 -5.18
N LYS A 160 15.33 3.15 -4.76
CA LYS A 160 16.71 3.29 -5.29
C LYS A 160 16.76 3.14 -6.82
N ALA A 161 15.94 2.23 -7.38
CA ALA A 161 15.86 2.00 -8.83
C ALA A 161 14.97 3.01 -9.56
N ARG A 162 14.15 3.79 -8.84
CA ARG A 162 13.20 4.77 -9.37
C ARG A 162 13.23 6.03 -8.51
N PRO A 163 14.32 6.81 -8.52
CA PRO A 163 14.47 7.98 -7.67
C PRO A 163 13.59 9.17 -8.11
N GLU A 164 13.29 9.27 -9.40
CA GLU A 164 12.68 10.45 -10.04
C GLU A 164 11.13 10.44 -9.99
N GLY A 165 10.48 9.28 -9.78
CA GLY A 165 9.02 9.18 -9.90
C GLY A 165 8.27 10.12 -8.94
N PHE A 166 8.73 10.22 -7.71
CA PHE A 166 8.12 11.11 -6.73
C PHE A 166 8.46 12.58 -6.97
N GLU A 167 9.65 12.90 -7.46
CA GLU A 167 10.03 14.25 -7.87
C GLU A 167 9.12 14.77 -8.96
N LYS A 168 8.91 14.00 -10.03
CA LYS A 168 7.96 14.34 -11.12
C LYS A 168 6.53 14.55 -10.62
N ALA A 169 6.09 13.74 -9.65
CA ALA A 169 4.78 13.90 -9.03
C ALA A 169 4.70 15.20 -8.21
N LEU A 170 5.74 15.52 -7.43
CA LEU A 170 5.80 16.78 -6.66
C LEU A 170 5.83 18.01 -7.57
N ASP A 171 6.59 18.00 -8.65
CA ASP A 171 6.66 19.10 -9.61
C ASP A 171 5.29 19.38 -10.24
N LEU A 172 4.57 18.30 -10.63
CA LEU A 172 3.22 18.42 -11.13
C LEU A 172 2.29 19.03 -10.06
N LEU A 173 2.31 18.51 -8.84
CA LEU A 173 1.48 19.01 -7.76
C LEU A 173 1.79 20.46 -7.42
N LYS A 174 3.07 20.83 -7.31
CA LYS A 174 3.50 22.22 -7.05
C LYS A 174 3.12 23.20 -8.15
N SER A 175 2.99 22.73 -9.39
CA SER A 175 2.55 23.55 -10.52
C SER A 175 1.03 23.74 -10.60
N ALA A 176 0.26 22.80 -10.02
CA ALA A 176 -1.19 22.70 -10.22
C ALA A 176 -2.01 22.89 -8.93
N CYS A 177 -1.40 22.82 -7.75
CA CYS A 177 -2.07 23.02 -6.46
C CYS A 177 -1.60 24.30 -5.78
N GLU A 178 -2.33 24.71 -4.75
CA GLU A 178 -1.98 25.81 -3.86
C GLU A 178 -0.70 25.46 -3.06
N LYS A 179 0.11 26.48 -2.78
CA LYS A 179 1.41 26.31 -2.08
C LYS A 179 1.28 25.77 -0.67
N ASP A 180 0.18 26.11 0.02
CA ASP A 180 -0.14 25.72 1.38
C ASP A 180 -0.95 24.40 1.45
N ARG A 181 -1.24 23.74 0.30
CA ARG A 181 -1.84 22.41 0.25
C ARG A 181 -1.08 21.46 1.17
N LEU A 182 -1.78 20.75 2.05
CA LEU A 182 -1.13 19.84 2.98
C LEU A 182 -0.68 18.56 2.28
N ILE A 183 0.56 18.17 2.53
CA ILE A 183 1.12 16.89 2.15
C ILE A 183 1.67 16.19 3.41
N MET A 184 1.38 14.91 3.54
CA MET A 184 1.68 14.12 4.72
C MET A 184 2.51 12.90 4.34
N PHE A 185 3.55 12.64 5.11
CA PHE A 185 4.45 11.52 4.95
C PHE A 185 4.33 10.61 6.16
N ALA A 186 3.88 9.37 5.96
CA ALA A 186 3.81 8.35 7.00
C ALA A 186 4.81 7.24 6.67
N ARG A 187 6.00 7.33 7.23
CA ARG A 187 7.06 6.36 7.02
C ARG A 187 6.93 5.21 8.01
N ALA A 188 7.09 3.99 7.51
CA ALA A 188 7.06 2.77 8.32
C ALA A 188 5.86 2.69 9.28
N VAL A 189 4.69 3.12 8.81
CA VAL A 189 3.46 3.25 9.62
C VAL A 189 3.15 1.96 10.36
N SER A 190 2.76 2.08 11.63
CA SER A 190 2.42 1.00 12.54
C SER A 190 3.61 0.08 12.91
N THR A 191 4.83 0.53 12.74
CA THR A 191 6.03 -0.16 13.22
C THR A 191 6.74 0.67 14.30
N PRO A 192 7.72 0.11 15.04
CA PRO A 192 8.52 0.89 15.99
C PRO A 192 9.30 2.07 15.38
N GLU A 193 9.57 2.02 14.06
CA GLU A 193 10.27 3.10 13.34
C GLU A 193 9.30 4.08 12.67
N GLU A 194 8.03 4.10 13.09
CA GLU A 194 7.02 5.01 12.55
C GLU A 194 7.47 6.47 12.68
N SER A 195 7.35 7.21 11.58
CA SER A 195 7.56 8.65 11.54
C SER A 195 6.46 9.31 10.72
N LEU A 196 5.87 10.37 11.29
CA LEU A 196 4.79 11.12 10.67
C LEU A 196 5.23 12.58 10.49
N LEU A 197 5.09 13.11 9.29
CA LEU A 197 5.42 14.48 8.95
C LEU A 197 4.27 15.08 8.13
N THR A 198 3.84 16.29 8.48
CA THR A 198 2.87 17.08 7.70
C THR A 198 3.49 18.42 7.40
N VAL A 199 3.53 18.79 6.13
CA VAL A 199 4.08 20.07 5.65
C VAL A 199 3.17 20.70 4.60
N ALA A 200 3.43 21.96 4.28
CA ALA A 200 2.87 22.59 3.09
C ALA A 200 3.53 21.99 1.83
N LEU A 201 2.80 21.92 0.74
CA LEU A 201 3.30 21.37 -0.53
C LEU A 201 4.54 22.12 -1.04
N SER A 202 4.61 23.47 -0.80
CA SER A 202 5.80 24.27 -1.11
C SER A 202 7.07 23.73 -0.48
N ASP A 203 6.98 23.19 0.73
CA ASP A 203 8.10 22.77 1.56
C ASP A 203 8.48 21.29 1.34
N ALA A 204 7.62 20.56 0.63
CA ALA A 204 7.85 19.15 0.36
C ALA A 204 9.04 18.93 -0.59
N THR A 205 9.89 17.96 -0.26
CA THR A 205 11.05 17.56 -1.07
C THR A 205 11.04 16.06 -1.37
N PRO A 206 11.67 15.59 -2.47
CA PRO A 206 11.65 14.18 -2.84
C PRO A 206 12.27 13.23 -1.82
N ASP A 207 13.21 13.70 -1.03
CA ASP A 207 13.92 12.93 0.01
C ASP A 207 13.09 12.68 1.27
N MET A 208 11.95 13.37 1.44
CA MET A 208 10.98 13.09 2.50
C MET A 208 10.26 11.75 2.31
N ALA A 209 10.39 11.11 1.14
CA ALA A 209 9.79 9.81 0.86
C ALA A 209 10.83 8.75 0.46
N ASP A 210 10.61 7.53 0.93
CA ASP A 210 11.33 6.32 0.54
C ASP A 210 10.33 5.18 0.22
N MET A 211 10.84 3.96 0.00
CA MET A 211 9.99 2.78 -0.28
C MET A 211 9.07 2.39 0.89
N ARG A 212 9.33 2.86 2.09
CA ARG A 212 8.54 2.57 3.29
C ARG A 212 7.58 3.71 3.63
N THR A 213 7.47 4.72 2.77
CA THR A 213 6.67 5.91 3.01
C THR A 213 5.34 5.84 2.26
N MET A 214 4.24 5.99 2.98
CA MET A 214 2.93 6.34 2.44
C MET A 214 2.83 7.85 2.37
N VAL A 215 2.51 8.40 1.20
CA VAL A 215 2.30 9.84 1.03
C VAL A 215 0.81 10.09 0.87
N LEU A 216 0.27 11.04 1.64
CA LEU A 216 -1.08 11.54 1.47
C LEU A 216 -1.02 13.01 1.05
N VAL A 217 -1.84 13.40 0.10
CA VAL A 217 -1.99 14.79 -0.33
C VAL A 217 -3.44 15.19 -0.07
N GLY A 218 -3.63 16.26 0.68
CA GLY A 218 -4.97 16.75 1.00
C GLY A 218 -5.68 17.37 -0.22
N SER A 219 -7.00 17.49 -0.16
CA SER A 219 -7.78 18.39 -1.03
C SER A 219 -7.65 19.85 -0.58
N ARG A 220 -8.27 20.80 -1.30
CA ARG A 220 -8.37 22.22 -0.86
C ARG A 220 -9.03 22.37 0.50
N GLN A 221 -9.88 21.42 0.89
CA GLN A 221 -10.62 21.45 2.14
C GLN A 221 -9.87 20.80 3.31
N THR A 222 -8.76 20.13 3.06
CA THR A 222 -7.99 19.45 4.12
C THR A 222 -7.39 20.48 5.07
N ARG A 223 -7.56 20.24 6.35
CA ARG A 223 -7.20 21.17 7.45
C ARG A 223 -6.27 20.50 8.45
N LEU A 224 -5.42 21.33 9.05
CA LEU A 224 -4.58 20.93 10.18
C LEU A 224 -5.09 21.65 11.41
N ILE A 225 -5.36 20.89 12.48
CA ILE A 225 -5.69 21.41 13.81
C ILE A 225 -4.42 21.30 14.67
N PRO A 226 -3.79 22.43 15.01
CA PRO A 226 -2.64 22.39 15.90
C PRO A 226 -3.07 21.97 17.30
N ARG A 227 -2.18 21.31 18.04
CA ARG A 227 -2.37 20.95 19.45
C ARG A 227 -1.11 21.30 20.23
N GLU A 228 -1.26 21.84 21.43
CA GLU A 228 -0.12 22.31 22.23
C GLU A 228 0.79 21.15 22.70
N ASN A 229 0.20 20.05 23.17
CA ASN A 229 0.92 18.96 23.82
C ASN A 229 0.78 17.60 23.08
N ALA A 230 0.43 17.62 21.80
CA ALA A 230 0.27 16.40 21.00
C ALA A 230 0.52 16.69 19.51
N ALA A 231 0.72 15.63 18.72
CA ALA A 231 0.80 15.76 17.27
C ALA A 231 -0.46 16.43 16.70
N PRO A 232 -0.35 17.29 15.68
CA PRO A 232 -1.51 17.93 15.06
C PRO A 232 -2.46 16.91 14.47
N ILE A 233 -3.74 17.26 14.35
CA ILE A 233 -4.73 16.43 13.66
C ILE A 233 -4.91 16.97 12.25
N VAL A 234 -4.83 16.09 11.26
CA VAL A 234 -5.15 16.41 9.86
C VAL A 234 -6.48 15.74 9.49
N TYR A 235 -7.40 16.51 8.93
CA TYR A 235 -8.68 15.96 8.48
C TYR A 235 -9.22 16.70 7.27
N THR A 236 -10.07 16.03 6.48
CA THR A 236 -10.86 16.65 5.41
C THR A 236 -12.32 16.71 5.84
N PRO A 237 -12.98 17.89 5.85
CA PRO A 237 -14.39 18.02 6.21
C PRO A 237 -15.30 17.18 5.31
N ARG A 238 -16.41 16.69 5.87
CA ARG A 238 -17.42 15.90 5.15
C ARG A 238 -18.25 16.72 4.16
N SER A 239 -18.32 18.02 4.34
CA SER A 239 -19.12 18.93 3.51
C SER A 239 -18.24 19.98 2.85
N MET A 240 -18.45 20.20 1.57
CA MET A 240 -17.95 21.37 0.84
C MET A 240 -18.83 22.58 1.21
N ARG A 241 -18.24 23.61 1.77
CA ARG A 241 -18.90 24.92 2.04
C ARG A 241 -18.12 26.01 1.35
#